data_cde80854e380b453c42fc3def74990a1
#
_entry.id   cde80854e380b453c42fc3def74990a1
#
_cell.length_a   1.000
_cell.length_b   1.000
_cell.length_c   1.000
_cell.angle_alpha   90.00
_cell.angle_beta   90.00
_cell.angle_gamma   90.00
#
_symmetry.space_group_name_H-M   'P 1'
#
loop_
_entity.id
_entity.type
_entity.pdbx_description
1 polymer ?
#
loop_
_entity_poly.entity_id
_entity_poly.type
_entity_poly.pdbx_seq_one_letter_code
_entity_poly.pdbx_strand_id
1 'polypeptide(L)'
;MKNNLLKTILFSLTALACHGLLADKVEPAKDAVAFRGNHYKAFLDTNSTWWEAKFACDDIGGELVVISDALENEFVRRIAKDHVIWLGGTDEFEEGTWTWDNGDDFKFKHWNEGQPSGASGHNFLVLDGKTGKWADTTDFYRKSERLCLRMERH
;
A
#
# COMPACT_ATOMS: atom_id res chain seq x y z
N MET A 1 -47.87 -22.90 57.60
CA MET A 1 -47.37 -23.61 56.43
C MET A 1 -47.40 -22.66 55.24
N LYS A 2 -46.28 -22.14 54.83
CA LYS A 2 -45.87 -21.70 53.49
C LYS A 2 -44.63 -20.83 53.63
N ASN A 3 -43.51 -21.45 53.35
CA ASN A 3 -42.19 -20.82 53.34
C ASN A 3 -42.08 -19.90 52.09
N ASN A 4 -41.84 -18.63 52.31
CA ASN A 4 -41.37 -17.71 51.26
C ASN A 4 -39.89 -17.52 51.37
N LEU A 5 -39.17 -18.15 50.48
CA LEU A 5 -37.74 -18.02 50.32
C LEU A 5 -37.45 -16.73 49.58
N LEU A 6 -36.98 -15.69 50.23
CA LEU A 6 -36.47 -14.49 49.61
C LEU A 6 -35.15 -14.82 48.94
N LYS A 7 -35.16 -14.86 47.60
CA LYS A 7 -33.93 -14.92 46.80
C LYS A 7 -33.30 -13.53 46.75
N THR A 8 -32.23 -13.38 47.51
CA THR A 8 -31.34 -12.21 47.43
C THR A 8 -30.60 -12.29 46.13
N ILE A 9 -30.90 -11.38 45.19
CA ILE A 9 -30.16 -11.22 43.94
C ILE A 9 -28.92 -10.39 44.27
N LEU A 10 -27.78 -11.03 44.31
CA LEU A 10 -26.48 -10.39 44.40
C LEU A 10 -26.14 -9.78 43.03
N PHE A 11 -26.26 -8.48 42.86
CA PHE A 11 -25.68 -7.78 41.74
C PHE A 11 -24.16 -7.78 41.88
N SER A 12 -23.53 -8.70 41.19
CA SER A 12 -22.08 -8.66 40.94
C SER A 12 -21.78 -7.49 40.00
N LEU A 13 -21.20 -6.44 40.58
CA LEU A 13 -20.64 -5.32 39.81
C LEU A 13 -19.35 -5.83 39.16
N THR A 14 -19.46 -6.44 37.96
CA THR A 14 -18.29 -6.73 37.15
C THR A 14 -17.73 -5.41 36.67
N ALA A 15 -16.56 -5.06 37.19
CA ALA A 15 -15.76 -3.96 36.73
C ALA A 15 -15.54 -4.14 35.22
N LEU A 16 -16.09 -3.20 34.43
CA LEU A 16 -15.82 -3.06 33.01
C LEU A 16 -14.36 -2.62 32.89
N ALA A 17 -13.46 -3.59 32.77
CA ALA A 17 -12.08 -3.32 32.45
C ALA A 17 -12.10 -2.61 31.07
N CYS A 18 -11.77 -1.31 31.07
CA CYS A 18 -11.36 -0.62 29.87
C CYS A 18 -10.13 -1.37 29.31
N HIS A 19 -10.39 -2.35 28.47
CA HIS A 19 -9.37 -2.83 27.57
C HIS A 19 -9.09 -1.68 26.61
N GLY A 20 -7.99 -0.94 26.89
CA GLY A 20 -7.43 -0.03 25.93
C GLY A 20 -7.35 -0.79 24.61
N LEU A 21 -7.89 -0.20 23.55
CA LEU A 21 -7.62 -0.65 22.20
C LEU A 21 -6.09 -0.61 22.03
N LEU A 22 -5.45 -1.75 22.30
CA LEU A 22 -4.16 -2.05 21.71
C LEU A 22 -4.48 -2.04 20.21
N ALA A 23 -3.98 -1.03 19.51
CA ALA A 23 -3.99 -1.05 18.06
C ALA A 23 -3.41 -2.41 17.67
N ASP A 24 -4.24 -3.28 17.10
CA ASP A 24 -3.79 -4.57 16.63
C ASP A 24 -2.56 -4.31 15.75
N LYS A 25 -1.40 -4.77 16.23
CA LYS A 25 -0.22 -4.83 15.40
C LYS A 25 -0.55 -5.85 14.32
N VAL A 26 -1.05 -5.34 13.19
CA VAL A 26 -1.27 -6.20 12.04
C VAL A 26 0.10 -6.69 11.62
N GLU A 27 0.39 -7.96 11.89
CA GLU A 27 1.66 -8.59 11.57
C GLU A 27 1.95 -8.46 10.06
N PRO A 28 3.22 -8.24 9.67
CA PRO A 28 3.59 -8.19 8.26
C PRO A 28 3.16 -9.48 7.54
N ALA A 29 2.75 -9.37 6.30
CA ALA A 29 2.43 -10.54 5.49
C ALA A 29 3.64 -11.49 5.43
N LYS A 30 3.40 -12.80 5.49
CA LYS A 30 4.42 -13.87 5.65
C LYS A 30 5.64 -13.75 4.70
N ASP A 31 5.47 -13.12 3.54
CA ASP A 31 6.50 -12.97 2.50
C ASP A 31 6.89 -11.50 2.29
N ALA A 32 6.53 -10.62 3.22
CA ALA A 32 6.95 -9.24 3.14
C ALA A 32 8.45 -9.10 3.43
N VAL A 33 9.11 -8.22 2.69
CA VAL A 33 10.53 -7.92 2.84
C VAL A 33 10.68 -6.58 3.54
N ALA A 34 11.44 -6.57 4.64
CA ALA A 34 11.68 -5.34 5.40
C ALA A 34 12.77 -4.49 4.75
N PHE A 35 12.54 -3.17 4.68
CA PHE A 35 13.52 -2.18 4.28
C PHE A 35 13.25 -0.85 4.98
N ARG A 36 14.23 -0.31 5.71
CA ARG A 36 14.16 0.98 6.42
C ARG A 36 12.95 1.13 7.36
N GLY A 37 12.56 0.05 8.06
CA GLY A 37 11.41 0.06 8.97
C GLY A 37 10.05 -0.16 8.29
N ASN A 38 10.02 -0.25 6.97
CA ASN A 38 8.82 -0.55 6.20
C ASN A 38 8.82 -2.00 5.73
N HIS A 39 7.64 -2.53 5.43
CA HIS A 39 7.46 -3.87 4.88
C HIS A 39 6.84 -3.80 3.49
N TYR A 40 7.45 -4.50 2.55
CA TYR A 40 7.06 -4.50 1.13
C TYR A 40 6.64 -5.91 0.72
N LYS A 41 5.52 -6.02 0.05
CA LYS A 41 5.05 -7.29 -0.51
C LYS A 41 4.67 -7.13 -1.97
N ALA A 42 5.38 -7.84 -2.86
CA ALA A 42 5.02 -7.94 -4.26
C ALA A 42 3.93 -9.00 -4.46
N PHE A 43 2.94 -8.67 -5.24
CA PHE A 43 1.90 -9.58 -5.73
C PHE A 43 2.09 -9.70 -7.22
N LEU A 44 2.90 -10.66 -7.61
CA LEU A 44 3.20 -10.98 -8.98
C LEU A 44 2.14 -11.95 -9.51
N ASP A 45 1.79 -11.83 -10.79
CA ASP A 45 0.70 -12.61 -11.45
C ASP A 45 -0.73 -12.09 -11.18
N THR A 46 -0.90 -10.81 -10.84
CA THR A 46 -2.22 -10.25 -10.52
C THR A 46 -2.92 -9.59 -11.70
N ASN A 47 -2.21 -9.04 -12.68
CA ASN A 47 -2.78 -8.35 -13.85
C ASN A 47 -3.91 -7.38 -13.48
N SER A 48 -3.64 -6.42 -12.61
CA SER A 48 -4.61 -5.45 -12.12
C SER A 48 -4.50 -4.10 -12.80
N THR A 49 -5.59 -3.35 -12.84
CA THR A 49 -5.57 -1.91 -13.08
C THR A 49 -4.90 -1.20 -11.90
N TRP A 50 -4.53 0.07 -12.08
CA TRP A 50 -3.94 0.86 -10.99
C TRP A 50 -4.89 0.99 -9.79
N TRP A 51 -6.16 1.27 -10.06
CA TRP A 51 -7.18 1.38 -9.02
C TRP A 51 -7.44 0.07 -8.29
N GLU A 52 -7.51 -1.06 -9.02
CA GLU A 52 -7.64 -2.38 -8.39
C GLU A 52 -6.42 -2.70 -7.52
N ALA A 53 -5.22 -2.37 -7.99
CA ALA A 53 -4.00 -2.54 -7.23
C ALA A 53 -3.98 -1.68 -5.96
N LYS A 54 -4.37 -0.39 -6.07
CA LYS A 54 -4.49 0.52 -4.94
C LYS A 54 -5.45 -0.02 -3.88
N PHE A 55 -6.70 -0.31 -4.26
CA PHE A 55 -7.70 -0.81 -3.30
C PHE A 55 -7.28 -2.12 -2.66
N ALA A 56 -6.64 -3.01 -3.41
CA ALA A 56 -6.17 -4.27 -2.85
C ALA A 56 -4.99 -4.09 -1.88
N CYS A 57 -4.16 -3.05 -2.01
CA CYS A 57 -3.17 -2.68 -1.00
C CYS A 57 -3.85 -2.08 0.24
N ASP A 58 -4.82 -1.18 0.05
CA ASP A 58 -5.59 -0.57 1.14
C ASP A 58 -6.31 -1.63 1.99
N ASP A 59 -6.92 -2.63 1.37
CA ASP A 59 -7.63 -3.74 2.03
C ASP A 59 -6.76 -4.55 3.00
N ILE A 60 -5.46 -4.62 2.75
CA ILE A 60 -4.51 -5.30 3.63
C ILE A 60 -3.79 -4.34 4.59
N GLY A 61 -4.24 -3.07 4.67
CA GLY A 61 -3.67 -2.04 5.52
C GLY A 61 -2.31 -1.53 5.05
N GLY A 62 -2.04 -1.62 3.75
CA GLY A 62 -0.88 -1.05 3.07
C GLY A 62 -1.30 0.06 2.10
N GLU A 63 -0.38 0.43 1.21
CA GLU A 63 -0.58 1.37 0.12
C GLU A 63 0.23 0.91 -1.10
N LEU A 64 -0.04 1.44 -2.29
CA LEU A 64 0.87 1.26 -3.42
C LEU A 64 2.23 1.88 -3.09
N VAL A 65 3.30 1.24 -3.54
CA VAL A 65 4.64 1.69 -3.18
C VAL A 65 4.92 3.10 -3.69
N VAL A 66 5.42 3.93 -2.80
CA VAL A 66 6.01 5.23 -3.10
C VAL A 66 7.53 5.13 -2.98
N ILE A 67 8.27 5.95 -3.69
CA ILE A 67 9.74 5.87 -3.74
C ILE A 67 10.34 7.24 -3.45
N SER A 68 11.08 7.34 -2.36
CA SER A 68 11.64 8.60 -1.86
C SER A 68 13.08 8.87 -2.32
N ASP A 69 13.83 7.83 -2.67
CA ASP A 69 15.22 7.96 -3.11
C ASP A 69 15.72 6.80 -4.00
N ALA A 70 16.96 6.91 -4.49
CA ALA A 70 17.57 5.92 -5.38
C ALA A 70 17.82 4.55 -4.74
N LEU A 71 18.08 4.50 -3.42
CA LEU A 71 18.28 3.22 -2.73
C LEU A 71 16.96 2.46 -2.58
N GLU A 72 15.88 3.16 -2.30
CA GLU A 72 14.54 2.59 -2.27
C GLU A 72 14.12 2.12 -3.67
N ASN A 73 14.38 2.93 -4.70
CA ASN A 73 14.13 2.54 -6.09
C ASN A 73 14.84 1.23 -6.46
N GLU A 74 16.11 1.10 -6.12
CA GLU A 74 16.86 -0.13 -6.37
C GLU A 74 16.34 -1.32 -5.56
N PHE A 75 15.92 -1.09 -4.32
CA PHE A 75 15.31 -2.12 -3.50
C PHE A 75 13.99 -2.59 -4.12
N VAL A 76 13.11 -1.68 -4.51
CA VAL A 76 11.82 -1.97 -5.17
C VAL A 76 12.04 -2.70 -6.49
N ARG A 77 13.01 -2.26 -7.30
CA ARG A 77 13.40 -2.95 -8.54
C ARG A 77 13.74 -4.43 -8.29
N ARG A 78 14.51 -4.73 -7.24
CA ARG A 78 14.91 -6.11 -6.91
C ARG A 78 13.70 -6.98 -6.51
N ILE A 79 12.74 -6.42 -5.78
CA ILE A 79 11.52 -7.13 -5.39
C ILE A 79 10.61 -7.36 -6.60
N ALA A 80 10.53 -6.36 -7.49
CA ALA A 80 9.77 -6.45 -8.73
C ALA A 80 10.31 -7.52 -9.68
N LYS A 81 11.60 -7.89 -9.55
CA LYS A 81 12.30 -8.82 -10.45
C LYS A 81 12.22 -8.28 -11.91
N ASP A 82 11.66 -9.08 -12.81
CA ASP A 82 11.51 -8.72 -14.23
C ASP A 82 10.10 -8.19 -14.56
N HIS A 83 9.26 -7.99 -13.55
CA HIS A 83 7.88 -7.54 -13.73
C HIS A 83 7.79 -6.02 -13.81
N VAL A 84 6.77 -5.53 -14.53
CA VAL A 84 6.36 -4.14 -14.44
C VAL A 84 5.37 -4.02 -13.28
N ILE A 85 5.61 -3.08 -12.39
CA ILE A 85 4.80 -2.89 -11.19
C ILE A 85 4.18 -1.51 -11.14
N TRP A 86 2.98 -1.42 -10.58
CA TRP A 86 2.34 -0.16 -10.24
C TRP A 86 3.06 0.52 -9.08
N LEU A 87 3.32 1.82 -9.22
CA LEU A 87 3.68 2.71 -8.12
C LEU A 87 2.48 3.58 -7.75
N GLY A 88 2.47 4.15 -6.54
CA GLY A 88 1.40 5.04 -6.07
C GLY A 88 1.40 6.44 -6.69
N GLY A 89 2.11 6.65 -7.78
CA GLY A 89 2.19 7.93 -8.47
C GLY A 89 1.10 8.11 -9.52
N THR A 90 0.53 9.33 -9.55
CA THR A 90 -0.48 9.72 -10.56
C THR A 90 -0.45 11.22 -10.82
N ASP A 91 -0.83 11.63 -12.02
CA ASP A 91 -1.14 13.02 -12.39
C ASP A 91 -2.58 13.19 -12.92
N GLU A 92 -3.48 12.24 -12.55
CA GLU A 92 -4.87 12.22 -12.99
C GLU A 92 -5.64 13.50 -12.63
N PHE A 93 -5.26 14.18 -11.53
CA PHE A 93 -5.92 15.40 -11.08
C PHE A 93 -5.47 16.64 -11.86
N GLU A 94 -4.23 16.68 -12.31
CA GLU A 94 -3.65 17.78 -13.07
C GLU A 94 -2.50 17.25 -13.93
N GLU A 95 -2.72 17.20 -15.23
CA GLU A 95 -1.77 16.69 -16.24
C GLU A 95 -0.38 17.31 -16.07
N GLY A 96 0.64 16.45 -15.94
CA GLY A 96 2.03 16.83 -15.73
C GLY A 96 2.39 17.16 -14.27
N THR A 97 1.41 17.23 -13.38
CA THR A 97 1.61 17.46 -11.93
C THR A 97 1.55 16.15 -11.16
N TRP A 98 2.64 15.41 -11.18
CA TRP A 98 2.76 14.11 -10.53
C TRP A 98 2.73 14.23 -9.01
N THR A 99 1.90 13.41 -8.38
CA THR A 99 1.75 13.30 -6.93
C THR A 99 1.79 11.83 -6.50
N TRP A 100 2.17 11.56 -5.25
CA TRP A 100 1.93 10.27 -4.63
C TRP A 100 0.52 10.23 -4.05
N ASP A 101 -0.20 9.11 -4.18
CA ASP A 101 -1.58 8.98 -3.71
C ASP A 101 -1.71 8.98 -2.18
N ASN A 102 -0.63 8.73 -1.45
CA ASN A 102 -0.56 8.85 0.01
C ASN A 102 -0.31 10.29 0.50
N GLY A 103 -0.10 11.24 -0.40
CA GLY A 103 0.15 12.64 -0.09
C GLY A 103 1.60 13.02 0.21
N ASP A 104 2.54 12.09 0.09
CA ASP A 104 3.96 12.39 0.22
C ASP A 104 4.47 13.29 -0.91
N ASP A 105 5.58 14.00 -0.67
CA ASP A 105 6.21 14.86 -1.67
C ASP A 105 6.80 14.06 -2.85
N PHE A 106 6.37 14.35 -4.07
CA PHE A 106 6.91 13.75 -5.30
C PHE A 106 8.24 14.39 -5.72
N LYS A 107 9.30 14.20 -4.93
CA LYS A 107 10.61 14.84 -5.13
C LYS A 107 11.58 13.99 -5.95
N PHE A 108 11.73 12.73 -5.59
CA PHE A 108 12.57 11.78 -6.33
C PHE A 108 11.86 11.35 -7.62
N LYS A 109 12.61 11.29 -8.70
CA LYS A 109 12.14 10.89 -10.03
C LYS A 109 13.17 10.00 -10.69
N HIS A 110 12.71 8.94 -11.36
CA HIS A 110 13.60 8.02 -12.08
C HIS A 110 13.03 7.61 -13.44
N TRP A 111 12.51 8.60 -14.16
CA TRP A 111 11.89 8.43 -15.47
C TRP A 111 12.81 7.73 -16.48
N ASN A 112 12.22 6.92 -17.34
CA ASN A 112 12.89 6.42 -18.55
C ASN A 112 13.07 7.58 -19.55
N GLU A 113 13.92 7.37 -20.56
CA GLU A 113 14.09 8.33 -21.65
C GLU A 113 12.76 8.59 -22.37
N GLY A 114 12.42 9.86 -22.57
CA GLY A 114 11.16 10.27 -23.16
C GLY A 114 9.93 10.14 -22.27
N GLN A 115 10.12 9.89 -20.97
CA GLN A 115 9.04 9.78 -19.98
C GLN A 115 9.07 10.95 -18.97
N PRO A 116 7.92 11.36 -18.41
CA PRO A 116 6.57 10.92 -18.76
C PRO A 116 6.22 11.35 -20.17
N SER A 117 5.38 10.57 -20.87
CA SER A 117 5.00 10.84 -22.25
C SER A 117 4.04 12.03 -22.41
N GLY A 118 3.27 12.33 -21.34
CA GLY A 118 2.19 13.30 -21.37
C GLY A 118 1.09 12.93 -22.36
N ALA A 119 0.98 11.65 -22.73
CA ALA A 119 -0.07 11.20 -23.61
C ALA A 119 -1.42 11.17 -22.88
N SER A 120 -2.48 11.62 -23.51
CA SER A 120 -3.82 11.69 -22.91
C SER A 120 -4.23 10.36 -22.28
N GLY A 121 -4.58 10.39 -20.99
CA GLY A 121 -4.97 9.23 -20.20
C GLY A 121 -3.80 8.37 -19.67
N HIS A 122 -2.55 8.78 -19.86
CA HIS A 122 -1.37 8.13 -19.28
C HIS A 122 -1.05 8.72 -17.91
N ASN A 123 -1.95 8.52 -16.98
CA ASN A 123 -1.97 9.21 -15.67
C ASN A 123 -1.40 8.37 -14.53
N PHE A 124 -0.91 7.17 -14.79
CA PHE A 124 -0.52 6.23 -13.73
C PHE A 124 0.92 5.77 -13.90
N LEU A 125 1.63 5.70 -12.78
CA LEU A 125 3.06 5.45 -12.74
C LEU A 125 3.36 3.96 -12.64
N VAL A 126 4.28 3.49 -13.49
CA VAL A 126 4.85 2.14 -13.40
C VAL A 126 6.36 2.18 -13.28
N LEU A 127 6.92 1.13 -12.64
CA LEU A 127 8.35 0.84 -12.63
C LEU A 127 8.61 -0.45 -13.43
N ASP A 128 9.55 -0.39 -14.35
CA ASP A 128 10.09 -1.59 -15.02
C ASP A 128 11.12 -2.27 -14.10
N GLY A 129 10.80 -3.47 -13.62
CA GLY A 129 11.66 -4.22 -12.72
C GLY A 129 13.02 -4.62 -13.30
N LYS A 130 13.18 -4.68 -14.63
CA LYS A 130 14.46 -4.95 -15.27
C LYS A 130 15.43 -3.77 -15.16
N THR A 131 14.92 -2.57 -15.41
CA THR A 131 15.73 -1.35 -15.50
C THR A 131 15.65 -0.47 -14.26
N GLY A 132 14.57 -0.58 -13.47
CA GLY A 132 14.22 0.34 -12.38
C GLY A 132 13.72 1.69 -12.86
N LYS A 133 13.54 1.87 -14.17
CA LYS A 133 13.06 3.12 -14.75
C LYS A 133 11.55 3.22 -14.71
N TRP A 134 11.04 4.46 -14.68
CA TRP A 134 9.62 4.78 -14.58
C TRP A 134 9.04 5.20 -15.92
N ALA A 135 7.77 4.89 -16.09
CA ALA A 135 6.98 5.36 -17.23
C ALA A 135 5.56 5.70 -16.78
N ASP A 136 4.91 6.61 -17.51
CA ASP A 136 3.49 6.84 -17.41
C ASP A 136 2.72 5.87 -18.32
N THR A 137 1.51 5.49 -17.90
CA THR A 137 0.65 4.60 -18.69
C THR A 137 -0.83 4.79 -18.32
N THR A 138 -1.69 4.14 -19.10
CA THR A 138 -3.14 4.12 -18.80
C THR A 138 -3.46 3.15 -17.69
N ASP A 139 -4.61 3.34 -17.00
CA ASP A 139 -5.11 2.42 -15.98
C ASP A 139 -5.29 0.96 -16.49
N PHE A 140 -5.48 0.77 -17.78
CA PHE A 140 -5.70 -0.55 -18.40
C PHE A 140 -4.42 -1.26 -18.84
N TYR A 141 -3.24 -0.89 -18.34
CA TYR A 141 -2.01 -1.59 -18.67
C TYR A 141 -1.97 -2.98 -18.02
N ARG A 142 -2.52 -3.97 -18.73
CA ARG A 142 -2.81 -5.34 -18.24
C ARG A 142 -1.59 -6.20 -17.87
N LYS A 143 -0.39 -5.66 -17.88
CA LYS A 143 0.84 -6.40 -17.55
C LYS A 143 1.50 -5.93 -16.27
N SER A 144 0.86 -5.00 -15.56
CA SER A 144 1.43 -4.48 -14.32
C SER A 144 0.96 -5.27 -13.12
N GLU A 145 1.92 -5.57 -12.28
CA GLU A 145 1.74 -6.23 -11.01
C GLU A 145 1.67 -5.17 -9.91
N ARG A 146 1.15 -5.51 -8.76
CA ARG A 146 1.13 -4.59 -7.64
C ARG A 146 2.25 -4.86 -6.65
N LEU A 147 2.82 -3.81 -6.10
CA LEU A 147 3.70 -3.86 -4.95
C LEU A 147 3.08 -3.02 -3.83
N CYS A 148 2.69 -3.66 -2.74
CA CYS A 148 2.16 -2.97 -1.58
C CYS A 148 3.29 -2.65 -0.60
N LEU A 149 3.32 -1.40 -0.17
CA LEU A 149 4.12 -0.91 0.94
C LEU A 149 3.22 -0.88 2.18
N ARG A 150 3.72 -1.39 3.29
CA ARG A 150 3.13 -1.19 4.59
C ARG A 150 4.11 -0.41 5.45
N MET A 151 3.72 0.79 5.83
CA MET A 151 4.48 1.56 6.82
C MET A 151 4.16 1.07 8.23
N GLU A 152 5.18 0.83 9.05
CA GLU A 152 5.00 0.68 10.48
C GLU A 152 4.75 2.08 11.06
N ARG A 153 3.50 2.34 11.48
CA ARG A 153 3.21 3.56 12.23
C ARG A 153 3.76 3.37 13.66
N HIS A 154 4.76 4.15 13.99
CA HIS A 154 5.30 4.26 15.35
C HIS A 154 4.39 5.11 16.23
#